data_d7023771e9aafc6ed3a9277ca0ce2883
#
_entry.id   d7023771e9aafc6ed3a9277ca0ce2883
#
_cell.length_a   1.000
_cell.length_b   1.000
_cell.length_c   1.000
_cell.angle_alpha   90.00
_cell.angle_beta   90.00
_cell.angle_gamma   90.00
#
_symmetry.space_group_name_H-M   'P 1'
#
loop_
_entity.id
_entity.type
_entity.pdbx_description
1 polymer ?
#
loop_
_entity_poly.entity_id
_entity_poly.type
_entity_poly.pdbx_seq_one_letter_code
_entity_poly.pdbx_strand_id
1 'polypeptide(L)'
;MQVGFYKADDGRLCGWTAAPPKRKRFQGTTMASGRHLPHDLAQFVVEKTLGLDCGFWGLLAKGATFKSVPGRRRTRPGREVIRAHGARLDRAEGLVNAHVNDWRAGAHTPVGAALDAMLARWRALPVDEVLHLDWPRATGGGRPTKIGAEAGAVDQRCRC
;
A
#
# COMPACT_ATOMS: atom_id res chain seq x y z
N MET A 1 7.23 -1.29 -7.63
CA MET A 1 6.84 -2.69 -7.34
C MET A 1 5.51 -2.95 -8.03
N GLN A 2 5.40 -4.02 -8.80
CA GLN A 2 4.13 -4.40 -9.42
C GLN A 2 3.28 -5.19 -8.42
N VAL A 3 1.99 -4.86 -8.32
CA VAL A 3 1.00 -5.55 -7.50
C VAL A 3 -0.17 -5.93 -8.39
N GLY A 4 -0.62 -7.18 -8.29
CA GLY A 4 -1.80 -7.67 -8.99
C GLY A 4 -2.89 -8.03 -7.99
N PHE A 5 -4.09 -7.49 -8.13
CA PHE A 5 -5.28 -7.86 -7.35
C PHE A 5 -6.20 -8.70 -8.20
N TYR A 6 -6.78 -9.75 -7.65
CA TYR A 6 -7.66 -10.67 -8.37
C TYR A 6 -8.83 -11.12 -7.49
N LYS A 7 -9.93 -11.47 -8.14
CA LYS A 7 -11.09 -12.08 -7.51
C LYS A 7 -10.85 -13.58 -7.35
N ALA A 8 -11.20 -14.13 -6.20
CA ALA A 8 -11.16 -15.55 -5.91
C ALA A 8 -12.52 -15.99 -5.36
N ASP A 9 -12.79 -17.29 -5.35
CA ASP A 9 -14.05 -17.88 -4.87
C ASP A 9 -15.27 -17.15 -5.50
N ASP A 10 -15.35 -17.18 -6.83
CA ASP A 10 -16.41 -16.53 -7.62
C ASP A 10 -16.63 -15.04 -7.26
N GLY A 11 -15.55 -14.35 -6.90
CA GLY A 11 -15.58 -12.93 -6.57
C GLY A 11 -15.89 -12.61 -5.10
N ARG A 12 -16.11 -13.63 -4.26
CA ARG A 12 -16.36 -13.44 -2.82
C ARG A 12 -15.11 -13.02 -2.06
N LEU A 13 -13.94 -13.44 -2.55
CA LEU A 13 -12.65 -13.12 -1.96
C LEU A 13 -11.83 -12.25 -2.91
N CYS A 14 -10.96 -11.44 -2.34
CA CYS A 14 -9.90 -10.73 -3.03
C CYS A 14 -8.55 -11.30 -2.60
N GLY A 15 -7.71 -11.66 -3.56
CA GLY A 15 -6.33 -11.97 -3.34
C GLY A 15 -5.43 -10.92 -4.01
N TRP A 16 -4.15 -10.93 -3.64
CA TRP A 16 -3.16 -10.10 -4.32
C TRP A 16 -1.81 -10.80 -4.42
N THR A 17 -1.05 -10.41 -5.43
CA THR A 17 0.35 -10.79 -5.61
C THR A 17 1.21 -9.54 -5.68
N ALA A 18 2.44 -9.61 -5.20
CA ALA A 18 3.40 -8.53 -5.34
C ALA A 18 4.73 -9.04 -5.88
N ALA A 19 5.34 -8.26 -6.76
CA ALA A 19 6.63 -8.52 -7.38
C ALA A 19 7.61 -7.36 -7.06
N PRO A 20 8.28 -7.39 -5.90
CA PRO A 20 9.30 -6.39 -5.59
C PRO A 20 10.48 -6.52 -6.56
N PRO A 21 11.19 -5.41 -6.85
CA PRO A 21 12.37 -5.46 -7.69
C PRO A 21 13.41 -6.46 -7.17
N LYS A 22 13.97 -7.28 -8.07
CA LYS A 22 15.03 -8.27 -7.75
C LYS A 22 14.64 -9.34 -6.72
N ARG A 23 13.34 -9.57 -6.50
CA ARG A 23 12.82 -10.59 -5.56
C ARG A 23 11.76 -11.45 -6.23
N LYS A 24 11.56 -12.67 -5.70
CA LYS A 24 10.47 -13.55 -6.16
C LYS A 24 9.11 -12.91 -5.85
N ARG A 25 8.16 -13.10 -6.77
CA ARG A 25 6.74 -12.79 -6.54
C ARG A 25 6.24 -13.58 -5.34
N PHE A 26 5.39 -12.97 -4.57
CA PHE A 26 4.70 -13.62 -3.45
C PHE A 26 3.24 -13.20 -3.42
N GLN A 27 2.45 -13.95 -2.70
CA GLN A 27 1.00 -13.79 -2.60
C GLN A 27 0.63 -13.37 -1.19
N GLY A 28 -0.37 -12.49 -1.07
CA GLY A 28 -0.99 -12.15 0.19
C GLY A 28 -2.10 -13.11 0.60
N THR A 29 -2.61 -12.93 1.79
CA THR A 29 -3.81 -13.65 2.26
C THR A 29 -5.02 -13.17 1.47
N THR A 30 -5.92 -14.09 1.10
CA THR A 30 -7.22 -13.72 0.54
C THR A 30 -8.14 -13.17 1.63
N MET A 31 -8.89 -12.13 1.30
CA MET A 31 -9.84 -11.48 2.21
C MET A 31 -11.20 -11.30 1.54
N ALA A 32 -12.27 -11.19 2.33
CA ALA A 32 -13.61 -10.96 1.80
C ALA A 32 -13.68 -9.67 0.97
N SER A 33 -14.26 -9.76 -0.23
CA SER A 33 -14.42 -8.61 -1.14
C SER A 33 -15.49 -7.65 -0.65
N GLY A 34 -16.59 -8.15 -0.08
CA GLY A 34 -17.71 -7.32 0.42
C GLY A 34 -18.37 -6.44 -0.67
N ARG A 35 -19.17 -5.47 -0.22
CA ARG A 35 -19.83 -4.49 -1.11
C ARG A 35 -18.90 -3.35 -1.55
N HIS A 36 -17.88 -3.09 -0.77
CA HIS A 36 -16.90 -2.03 -0.98
C HIS A 36 -15.62 -2.59 -1.57
N LEU A 37 -14.64 -1.72 -1.73
CA LEU A 37 -13.29 -2.18 -2.07
C LEU A 37 -12.78 -3.15 -1.00
N PRO A 38 -12.10 -4.24 -1.40
CA PRO A 38 -11.35 -5.07 -0.48
C PRO A 38 -10.35 -4.25 0.31
N HIS A 39 -10.15 -4.59 1.58
CA HIS A 39 -9.32 -3.80 2.50
C HIS A 39 -7.93 -3.50 1.93
N ASP A 40 -7.21 -4.53 1.46
CA ASP A 40 -5.83 -4.35 0.98
C ASP A 40 -5.76 -3.50 -0.30
N LEU A 41 -6.80 -3.55 -1.15
CA LEU A 41 -6.88 -2.70 -2.34
C LEU A 41 -7.21 -1.25 -1.94
N ALA A 42 -8.12 -1.03 -0.99
CA ALA A 42 -8.40 0.30 -0.46
C ALA A 42 -7.17 0.90 0.21
N GLN A 43 -6.46 0.12 1.02
CA GLN A 43 -5.18 0.53 1.62
C GLN A 43 -4.15 0.92 0.56
N PHE A 44 -4.03 0.14 -0.52
CA PHE A 44 -3.14 0.47 -1.64
C PHE A 44 -3.46 1.85 -2.25
N VAL A 45 -4.75 2.10 -2.50
CA VAL A 45 -5.20 3.38 -3.08
C VAL A 45 -4.89 4.54 -2.15
N VAL A 46 -5.24 4.43 -0.87
CA VAL A 46 -5.01 5.51 0.10
C VAL A 46 -3.52 5.79 0.27
N GLU A 47 -2.72 4.76 0.55
CA GLU A 47 -1.27 4.92 0.72
C GLU A 47 -0.62 5.55 -0.51
N LYS A 48 -1.00 5.09 -1.71
CA LYS A 48 -0.48 5.62 -2.97
C LYS A 48 -0.89 7.07 -3.20
N THR A 49 -2.15 7.42 -2.96
CA THR A 49 -2.69 8.78 -3.17
C THR A 49 -2.04 9.79 -2.22
N LEU A 50 -1.82 9.39 -0.97
CA LEU A 50 -1.19 10.25 0.04
C LEU A 50 0.35 10.20 0.00
N GLY A 51 0.95 9.30 -0.79
CA GLY A 51 2.40 9.12 -0.86
C GLY A 51 2.99 8.53 0.42
N LEU A 52 2.25 7.69 1.14
CA LEU A 52 2.68 7.05 2.39
C LEU A 52 3.67 5.92 2.11
N ASP A 53 4.95 6.22 2.08
CA ASP A 53 6.01 5.24 1.81
C ASP A 53 6.43 4.40 3.04
N CYS A 54 5.81 4.66 4.19
CA CYS A 54 5.98 3.95 5.46
C CYS A 54 4.75 3.13 5.87
N GLY A 55 3.70 3.09 5.05
CA GLY A 55 2.59 2.18 5.19
C GLY A 55 2.94 0.75 4.75
N PHE A 56 1.95 -0.13 4.76
CA PHE A 56 2.12 -1.55 4.42
C PHE A 56 2.79 -1.75 3.05
N TRP A 57 2.24 -1.13 2.00
CA TRP A 57 2.73 -1.27 0.63
C TRP A 57 4.09 -0.64 0.42
N GLY A 58 4.32 0.53 1.03
CA GLY A 58 5.61 1.20 1.00
C GLY A 58 6.71 0.39 1.66
N LEU A 59 6.46 -0.16 2.85
CA LEU A 59 7.42 -1.01 3.55
C LEU A 59 7.62 -2.35 2.84
N LEU A 60 6.56 -2.93 2.26
CA LEU A 60 6.64 -4.13 1.44
C LEU A 60 7.57 -3.92 0.25
N ALA A 61 7.48 -2.78 -0.43
CA ALA A 61 8.37 -2.39 -1.51
C ALA A 61 9.83 -2.21 -1.06
N LYS A 62 10.05 -1.73 0.17
CA LYS A 62 11.36 -1.62 0.82
C LYS A 62 11.90 -2.97 1.33
N GLY A 63 11.10 -4.03 1.21
CA GLY A 63 11.52 -5.40 1.55
C GLY A 63 11.12 -5.88 2.93
N ALA A 64 10.21 -5.19 3.61
CA ALA A 64 9.60 -5.66 4.85
C ALA A 64 9.02 -7.09 4.69
N THR A 65 9.05 -7.87 5.76
CA THR A 65 8.47 -9.21 5.80
C THR A 65 7.45 -9.30 6.93
N PHE A 66 6.20 -9.05 6.58
CA PHE A 66 5.09 -9.08 7.52
C PHE A 66 4.70 -10.51 7.91
N LYS A 67 4.24 -10.69 9.17
CA LYS A 67 3.75 -11.98 9.67
C LYS A 67 2.46 -12.40 8.95
N SER A 68 1.65 -11.43 8.56
CA SER A 68 0.36 -11.63 7.88
C SER A 68 0.47 -12.06 6.42
N VAL A 69 1.69 -12.10 5.83
CA VAL A 69 1.88 -12.55 4.44
C VAL A 69 2.27 -14.02 4.42
N PRO A 70 1.36 -14.94 4.08
CA PRO A 70 1.62 -16.38 4.10
C PRO A 70 2.68 -16.78 3.08
N GLY A 71 3.35 -17.90 3.34
CA GLY A 71 4.36 -18.47 2.43
C GLY A 71 5.66 -17.65 2.33
N ARG A 72 5.74 -16.47 2.94
CA ARG A 72 6.93 -15.65 2.94
C ARG A 72 7.76 -15.88 4.20
N ARG A 73 8.96 -16.44 4.04
CA ARG A 73 9.90 -16.56 5.17
C ARG A 73 10.24 -15.18 5.73
N ARG A 74 10.01 -14.99 7.02
CA ARG A 74 10.39 -13.76 7.74
C ARG A 74 11.91 -13.67 7.82
N THR A 75 12.50 -12.79 7.03
CA THR A 75 13.94 -12.55 7.06
C THR A 75 14.31 -11.55 8.15
N ARG A 76 15.52 -11.65 8.71
CA ARG A 76 16.01 -10.68 9.69
C ARG A 76 15.99 -9.25 9.12
N PRO A 77 16.53 -8.97 7.92
CA PRO A 77 16.46 -7.63 7.34
C PRO A 77 15.04 -7.12 7.15
N GLY A 78 14.10 -7.98 6.71
CA GLY A 78 12.70 -7.58 6.53
C GLY A 78 11.98 -7.23 7.84
N ARG A 79 12.35 -7.86 8.95
CA ARG A 79 11.84 -7.49 10.29
C ARG A 79 12.46 -6.18 10.80
N GLU A 80 13.73 -5.94 10.48
CA GLU A 80 14.42 -4.70 10.83
C GLU A 80 13.78 -3.49 10.12
N VAL A 81 13.35 -3.64 8.87
CA VAL A 81 12.58 -2.59 8.17
C VAL A 81 11.31 -2.24 8.94
N ILE A 82 10.54 -3.23 9.40
CA ILE A 82 9.31 -2.98 10.18
C ILE A 82 9.65 -2.31 11.51
N ARG A 83 10.67 -2.81 12.23
CA ARG A 83 11.07 -2.26 13.53
C ARG A 83 11.50 -0.79 13.41
N ALA A 84 12.25 -0.44 12.37
CA ALA A 84 12.71 0.92 12.15
C ALA A 84 11.58 1.91 11.81
N HIS A 85 10.40 1.41 11.41
CA HIS A 85 9.28 2.25 10.96
C HIS A 85 8.00 2.03 11.78
N GLY A 86 8.02 1.30 12.90
CA GLY A 86 6.83 0.87 13.63
C GLY A 86 5.83 1.99 13.90
N ALA A 87 6.23 3.06 14.61
CA ALA A 87 5.34 4.17 14.92
C ALA A 87 4.81 4.91 13.66
N ARG A 88 5.56 4.90 12.56
CA ARG A 88 5.13 5.48 11.30
C ARG A 88 4.14 4.57 10.58
N LEU A 89 4.35 3.27 10.64
CA LEU A 89 3.41 2.27 10.12
C LEU A 89 2.05 2.39 10.82
N ASP A 90 2.05 2.42 12.17
CA ASP A 90 0.82 2.57 12.96
C ASP A 90 0.06 3.86 12.59
N ARG A 91 0.79 4.96 12.39
CA ARG A 91 0.20 6.23 11.94
C ARG A 91 -0.37 6.13 10.52
N ALA A 92 0.34 5.48 9.60
CA ALA A 92 -0.14 5.27 8.24
C ALA A 92 -1.41 4.42 8.22
N GLU A 93 -1.49 3.36 9.03
CA GLU A 93 -2.69 2.53 9.18
C GLU A 93 -3.87 3.35 9.75
N GLY A 94 -3.61 4.21 10.73
CA GLY A 94 -4.61 5.15 11.27
C GLY A 94 -5.15 6.09 10.19
N LEU A 95 -4.28 6.65 9.36
CA LEU A 95 -4.69 7.52 8.23
C LEU A 95 -5.50 6.74 7.18
N VAL A 96 -5.08 5.53 6.83
CA VAL A 96 -5.82 4.67 5.90
C VAL A 96 -7.24 4.43 6.42
N ASN A 97 -7.36 4.03 7.69
CA ASN A 97 -8.66 3.75 8.30
C ASN A 97 -9.55 5.00 8.34
N ALA A 98 -9.01 6.17 8.68
CA ALA A 98 -9.75 7.42 8.69
C ALA A 98 -10.31 7.74 7.29
N HIS A 99 -9.47 7.75 6.27
CA HIS A 99 -9.89 8.06 4.89
C HIS A 99 -10.89 7.04 4.31
N VAL A 100 -10.74 5.76 4.63
CA VAL A 100 -11.69 4.72 4.21
C VAL A 100 -13.03 4.90 4.91
N ASN A 101 -13.05 5.27 6.19
CA ASN A 101 -14.29 5.53 6.93
C ASN A 101 -14.98 6.80 6.42
N ASP A 102 -14.25 7.89 6.18
CA ASP A 102 -14.78 9.12 5.59
C ASP A 102 -15.40 8.86 4.22
N TRP A 103 -14.72 8.09 3.36
CA TRP A 103 -15.25 7.68 2.07
C TRP A 103 -16.53 6.86 2.19
N ARG A 104 -16.59 5.89 3.11
CA ARG A 104 -17.80 5.09 3.37
C ARG A 104 -18.95 5.94 3.90
N ALA A 105 -18.64 7.00 4.61
CA ALA A 105 -19.61 7.99 5.08
C ALA A 105 -20.04 9.00 4.00
N GLY A 106 -19.52 8.89 2.77
CA GLY A 106 -19.87 9.77 1.67
C GLY A 106 -19.10 11.09 1.61
N ALA A 107 -18.00 11.23 2.33
CA ALA A 107 -17.19 12.44 2.28
C ALA A 107 -16.52 12.65 0.91
N HIS A 108 -16.70 13.84 0.34
CA HIS A 108 -16.10 14.23 -0.94
C HIS A 108 -14.66 14.72 -0.75
N THR A 109 -13.70 13.81 -0.89
CA THR A 109 -12.26 14.10 -0.77
C THR A 109 -11.50 13.60 -2.00
N PRO A 110 -10.29 14.13 -2.29
CA PRO A 110 -9.45 13.59 -3.36
C PRO A 110 -9.15 12.09 -3.20
N VAL A 111 -8.97 11.63 -1.96
CA VAL A 111 -8.78 10.20 -1.64
C VAL A 111 -10.08 9.42 -1.91
N GLY A 112 -11.23 9.97 -1.52
CA GLY A 112 -12.55 9.39 -1.81
C GLY A 112 -12.77 9.22 -3.31
N ALA A 113 -12.47 10.23 -4.11
CA ALA A 113 -12.57 10.14 -5.58
C ALA A 113 -11.66 9.04 -6.18
N ALA A 114 -10.44 8.88 -5.64
CA ALA A 114 -9.54 7.80 -6.04
C ALA A 114 -10.09 6.41 -5.66
N LEU A 115 -10.72 6.29 -4.50
CA LEU A 115 -11.39 5.07 -4.05
C LEU A 115 -12.60 4.73 -4.92
N ASP A 116 -13.41 5.72 -5.31
CA ASP A 116 -14.56 5.52 -6.21
C ASP A 116 -14.11 5.05 -7.59
N ALA A 117 -13.10 5.69 -8.16
CA ALA A 117 -12.52 5.28 -9.44
C ALA A 117 -11.99 3.84 -9.38
N MET A 118 -11.34 3.47 -8.27
CA MET A 118 -10.85 2.10 -8.08
C MET A 118 -11.99 1.11 -7.87
N LEU A 119 -13.05 1.48 -7.14
CA LEU A 119 -14.24 0.64 -6.96
C LEU A 119 -14.91 0.33 -8.30
N ALA A 120 -15.03 1.31 -9.18
CA ALA A 120 -15.57 1.10 -10.53
C ALA A 120 -14.71 0.10 -11.32
N ARG A 121 -13.39 0.25 -11.29
CA ARG A 121 -12.46 -0.70 -11.94
C ARG A 121 -12.53 -2.10 -11.34
N TRP A 122 -12.60 -2.21 -10.01
CA TRP A 122 -12.70 -3.49 -9.31
C TRP A 122 -14.01 -4.21 -9.64
N ARG A 123 -15.12 -3.48 -9.71
CA ARG A 123 -16.42 -4.07 -10.08
C ARG A 123 -16.44 -4.59 -11.51
N ALA A 124 -15.85 -3.84 -12.43
CA ALA A 124 -15.75 -4.20 -13.85
C ALA A 124 -14.73 -5.32 -14.14
N LEU A 125 -13.83 -5.64 -13.20
CA LEU A 125 -12.82 -6.69 -13.38
C LEU A 125 -13.50 -8.06 -13.45
N PRO A 126 -13.30 -8.86 -14.53
CA PRO A 126 -13.71 -10.26 -14.58
C PRO A 126 -13.05 -11.11 -13.49
N VAL A 127 -13.67 -12.25 -13.15
CA VAL A 127 -13.17 -13.14 -12.07
C VAL A 127 -11.83 -13.78 -12.42
N ASP A 128 -11.60 -14.04 -13.68
CA ASP A 128 -10.39 -14.69 -14.23
C ASP A 128 -9.27 -13.69 -14.60
N GLU A 129 -9.50 -12.39 -14.37
CA GLU A 129 -8.54 -11.35 -14.68
C GLU A 129 -7.82 -10.80 -13.43
N VAL A 130 -6.69 -10.13 -13.67
CA VAL A 130 -5.85 -9.50 -12.64
C VAL A 130 -5.76 -8.00 -12.89
N LEU A 131 -6.13 -7.22 -11.87
CA LEU A 131 -5.93 -5.78 -11.84
C LEU A 131 -4.48 -5.46 -11.49
N HIS A 132 -3.69 -5.11 -12.49
CA HIS A 132 -2.29 -4.73 -12.31
C HIS A 132 -2.17 -3.26 -11.92
N LEU A 133 -1.44 -3.01 -10.83
CA LEU A 133 -1.16 -1.67 -10.30
C LEU A 133 0.34 -1.54 -9.99
N ASP A 134 0.89 -0.35 -10.22
CA ASP A 134 2.27 -0.05 -9.89
C ASP A 134 2.37 0.75 -8.59
N TRP A 135 3.12 0.20 -7.63
CA TRP A 135 3.60 0.96 -6.49
C TRP A 135 4.81 1.79 -6.92
N PRO A 136 4.81 3.12 -6.69
CA PRO A 136 5.92 3.96 -7.11
C PRO A 136 7.23 3.46 -6.52
N ARG A 137 8.30 3.60 -7.28
CA ARG A 137 9.64 3.38 -6.74
C ARG A 137 9.90 4.48 -5.72
N ALA A 138 10.46 4.12 -4.55
CA ALA A 138 11.04 5.12 -3.69
C ALA A 138 12.03 5.91 -4.54
N THR A 139 11.75 7.17 -4.79
CA THR A 139 12.71 8.09 -5.41
C THR A 139 13.89 8.12 -4.46
N GLY A 140 14.98 7.44 -4.82
CA GLY A 140 16.21 7.43 -4.06
C GLY A 140 16.59 8.88 -3.78
N GLY A 141 16.79 9.20 -2.49
CA GLY A 141 17.14 10.53 -2.06
C GLY A 141 18.25 11.09 -2.92
N GLY A 142 17.93 12.13 -3.69
CA GLY A 142 18.93 12.91 -4.38
C GLY A 142 19.99 13.30 -3.35
N ARG A 143 21.25 13.09 -3.71
CA ARG A 143 22.41 13.54 -2.94
C ARG A 143 22.17 15.01 -2.59
N PRO A 144 22.22 15.43 -1.32
CA PRO A 144 22.04 16.84 -1.00
C PRO A 144 23.15 17.65 -1.67
N THR A 145 22.81 18.45 -2.65
CA THR A 145 23.63 19.56 -3.11
C THR A 145 23.77 20.52 -1.92
N LYS A 146 24.98 20.70 -1.45
CA LYS A 146 25.33 21.72 -0.45
C LYS A 146 24.96 23.10 -0.99
N ILE A 147 23.86 23.65 -0.54
CA ILE A 147 23.59 25.10 -0.64
C ILE A 147 22.95 25.50 0.69
N GLY A 148 23.62 26.42 1.42
CA GLY A 148 23.11 27.37 2.40
C GLY A 148 22.33 26.81 3.59
N ALA A 149 22.90 26.99 4.76
CA ALA A 149 22.23 26.88 6.05
C ALA A 149 21.15 27.95 6.16
N GLU A 150 19.88 27.51 6.38
CA GLU A 150 18.93 28.27 7.21
C GLU A 150 17.79 27.35 7.67
N ALA A 151 17.54 27.45 8.95
CA ALA A 151 16.45 27.01 9.81
C ALA A 151 15.26 26.21 9.23
N GLY A 152 14.96 25.05 9.85
CA GLY A 152 13.63 24.44 9.80
C GLY A 152 13.50 23.20 8.92
N ALA A 153 14.48 22.30 8.88
CA ALA A 153 14.34 21.03 8.16
C ALA A 153 13.46 20.05 8.95
N VAL A 154 12.15 20.07 8.69
CA VAL A 154 11.28 18.92 8.90
C VAL A 154 11.79 17.81 7.99
N ASP A 155 12.18 16.68 8.58
CA ASP A 155 12.72 15.51 7.87
C ASP A 155 11.74 15.00 6.81
N GLN A 156 11.95 15.37 5.54
CA GLN A 156 11.13 15.02 4.38
C GLN A 156 11.31 13.58 3.90
N ARG A 157 11.95 12.69 4.68
CA ARG A 157 12.35 11.35 4.22
C ARG A 157 11.30 10.26 4.33
N CYS A 158 10.17 10.54 4.94
CA CYS A 158 8.97 9.70 4.91
C CYS A 158 7.76 10.59 5.14
N ARG A 159 6.88 10.70 4.16
CA ARG A 159 5.56 11.32 4.35
C ARG A 159 4.68 10.32 5.11
N CYS A 160 4.53 10.54 6.37
CA CYS A 160 3.50 9.95 7.22
C CYS A 160 2.98 11.02 8.19
#